data_11f2133dff25a22dd9486dcdc9ef1c52
#
_entry.id   11f2133dff25a22dd9486dcdc9ef1c52
#
_cell.length_a   1.000
_cell.length_b   1.000
_cell.length_c   1.000
_cell.angle_alpha   90.00
_cell.angle_beta   90.00
_cell.angle_gamma   90.00
#
_symmetry.space_group_name_H-M   'P 1'
#
loop_
_entity.id
_entity.type
_entity.pdbx_description
1 polymer ?
#
loop_
_entity_poly.entity_id
_entity_poly.type
_entity_poly.pdbx_seq_one_letter_code
_entity_poly.pdbx_strand_id
1 'polypeptide(L)'
;EPSSGTILFDERDVTKLSREEKQSLRAEIGTVFQGGALFDSLTVEENITFPLDMFTNLTFREKKRRAREVMDSVHLEGASRKFPAEISGGMQKRVAIARAIVNNPKYLFCDEPNSGLDPYTSNVIDDLLIEITQQYNTTTIINTHDMNSVMTIGEKIVYLKDGLLEWEGNKDNVITAKNENLIDFVYSSELFKELREYFLSTDKTSIDNIKPKENE
;
A
#
# COMPACT_ATOMS: atom_id res chain seq x y z
N GLU A 1 -11.04 8.74 17.47
CA GLU A 1 -12.12 7.85 17.98
C GLU A 1 -13.35 8.06 17.10
N PRO A 2 -14.10 6.99 16.77
CA PRO A 2 -15.32 7.12 15.98
C PRO A 2 -16.39 7.85 16.78
N SER A 3 -17.27 8.61 16.09
CA SER A 3 -18.42 9.27 16.74
C SER A 3 -19.47 8.25 17.19
N SER A 4 -19.54 7.10 16.50
CA SER A 4 -20.40 5.95 16.84
C SER A 4 -19.85 4.69 16.19
N GLY A 5 -20.34 3.52 16.63
CA GLY A 5 -19.87 2.23 16.14
C GLY A 5 -18.60 1.74 16.83
N THR A 6 -18.01 0.65 16.30
CA THR A 6 -16.82 -0.01 16.84
C THR A 6 -15.77 -0.20 15.74
N ILE A 7 -14.50 -0.14 16.13
CA ILE A 7 -13.37 -0.49 15.26
C ILE A 7 -12.68 -1.67 15.90
N LEU A 8 -12.57 -2.77 15.14
CA LEU A 8 -11.93 -4.00 15.60
C LEU A 8 -10.61 -4.22 14.84
N PHE A 9 -9.55 -4.53 15.60
CA PHE A 9 -8.32 -5.12 15.09
C PHE A 9 -8.25 -6.55 15.59
N ASP A 10 -8.51 -7.50 14.70
CA ASP A 10 -8.93 -8.86 15.06
C ASP A 10 -10.13 -8.80 16.01
N GLU A 11 -10.00 -9.31 17.23
CA GLU A 11 -11.06 -9.29 18.26
C GLU A 11 -10.95 -8.09 19.22
N ARG A 12 -9.96 -7.22 19.04
CA ARG A 12 -9.69 -6.08 19.94
C ARG A 12 -10.51 -4.86 19.53
N ASP A 13 -11.45 -4.44 20.34
CA ASP A 13 -12.23 -3.21 20.19
C ASP A 13 -11.38 -2.00 20.61
N VAL A 14 -10.94 -1.21 19.64
CA VAL A 14 -10.06 -0.03 19.83
C VAL A 14 -10.70 1.01 20.77
N THR A 15 -12.03 1.08 20.79
CA THR A 15 -12.75 2.05 21.62
C THR A 15 -12.65 1.73 23.11
N LYS A 16 -12.37 0.48 23.46
CA LYS A 16 -12.29 -0.05 24.83
C LYS A 16 -10.87 -0.23 25.34
N LEU A 17 -9.85 -0.09 24.46
CA LEU A 17 -8.46 -0.29 24.84
C LEU A 17 -7.98 0.77 25.83
N SER A 18 -7.21 0.35 26.83
CA SER A 18 -6.41 1.20 27.70
C SER A 18 -5.33 1.95 26.92
N ARG A 19 -4.66 2.88 27.57
CA ARG A 19 -3.55 3.64 26.97
C ARG A 19 -2.40 2.71 26.55
N GLU A 20 -2.06 1.77 27.40
CA GLU A 20 -0.97 0.79 27.21
C GLU A 20 -1.31 -0.15 26.04
N GLU A 21 -2.53 -0.66 25.99
CA GLU A 21 -3.01 -1.51 24.88
C GLU A 21 -3.05 -0.75 23.56
N LYS A 22 -3.46 0.52 23.54
CA LYS A 22 -3.39 1.39 22.37
C LYS A 22 -1.94 1.60 21.90
N GLN A 23 -0.99 1.73 22.84
CA GLN A 23 0.43 1.85 22.48
C GLN A 23 0.97 0.54 21.89
N SER A 24 0.60 -0.61 22.47
CA SER A 24 0.94 -1.92 21.94
C SER A 24 0.38 -2.11 20.52
N LEU A 25 -0.90 -1.78 20.31
CA LEU A 25 -1.52 -1.87 18.98
C LEU A 25 -0.82 -0.95 17.95
N ARG A 26 -0.40 0.26 18.34
CA ARG A 26 0.34 1.15 17.44
C ARG A 26 1.68 0.58 17.00
N ALA A 27 2.34 -0.20 17.84
CA ALA A 27 3.57 -0.90 17.48
C ALA A 27 3.36 -2.01 16.44
N GLU A 28 2.13 -2.54 16.33
CA GLU A 28 1.73 -3.54 15.33
C GLU A 28 1.27 -2.91 14.00
N ILE A 29 1.19 -1.57 13.91
CA ILE A 29 0.71 -0.84 12.73
C ILE A 29 1.87 -0.14 12.05
N GLY A 30 2.09 -0.41 10.77
CA GLY A 30 2.90 0.39 9.88
C GLY A 30 2.02 1.35 9.07
N THR A 31 2.51 2.56 8.81
CA THR A 31 1.78 3.55 8.02
C THR A 31 2.68 4.19 6.98
N VAL A 32 2.24 4.17 5.72
CA VAL A 32 2.84 4.89 4.60
C VAL A 32 1.89 6.04 4.24
N PHE A 33 2.33 7.28 4.43
CA PHE A 33 1.55 8.46 4.13
C PHE A 33 1.75 8.91 2.67
N GLN A 34 0.79 9.59 2.09
CA GLN A 34 0.78 10.09 0.72
C GLN A 34 2.08 10.81 0.32
N GLY A 35 2.57 11.75 1.13
CA GLY A 35 3.84 12.45 0.92
C GLY A 35 5.08 11.72 1.43
N GLY A 36 4.95 10.46 1.91
CA GLY A 36 6.02 9.75 2.61
C GLY A 36 6.24 10.24 4.05
N ALA A 37 5.96 11.49 4.35
CA ALA A 37 6.13 12.14 5.66
C ALA A 37 7.50 11.83 6.30
N LEU A 38 8.57 11.89 5.51
CA LEU A 38 9.93 11.72 6.01
C LEU A 38 10.37 12.96 6.80
N PHE A 39 11.22 12.74 7.78
CA PHE A 39 11.87 13.83 8.50
C PHE A 39 13.06 14.32 7.68
N ASP A 40 12.98 15.54 7.16
CA ASP A 40 14.01 16.13 6.30
C ASP A 40 15.36 16.31 7.01
N SER A 41 15.32 16.47 8.34
CA SER A 41 16.51 16.61 9.20
C SER A 41 17.18 15.28 9.56
N LEU A 42 16.59 14.16 9.21
CA LEU A 42 17.10 12.81 9.48
C LEU A 42 17.58 12.16 8.17
N THR A 43 18.63 11.38 8.28
CA THR A 43 19.09 10.50 7.20
C THR A 43 18.08 9.40 6.91
N VAL A 44 18.25 8.68 5.80
CA VAL A 44 17.44 7.49 5.44
C VAL A 44 17.46 6.46 6.58
N GLU A 45 18.65 6.11 7.10
CA GLU A 45 18.78 5.14 8.21
C GLU A 45 18.03 5.62 9.46
N GLU A 46 18.14 6.90 9.82
CA GLU A 46 17.45 7.47 10.98
C GLU A 46 15.95 7.55 10.80
N ASN A 47 15.46 7.91 9.61
CA ASN A 47 14.03 7.81 9.29
C ASN A 47 13.50 6.40 9.49
N ILE A 48 14.24 5.39 9.01
CA ILE A 48 13.83 3.99 9.12
C ILE A 48 13.87 3.50 10.57
N THR A 49 14.89 3.87 11.35
CA THR A 49 15.01 3.43 12.75
C THR A 49 14.07 4.14 13.71
N PHE A 50 13.50 5.28 13.34
CA PHE A 50 12.64 6.09 14.19
C PHE A 50 11.53 5.32 14.92
N PRO A 51 10.74 4.41 14.26
CA PRO A 51 9.75 3.62 14.98
C PRO A 51 10.36 2.65 16.00
N LEU A 52 11.58 2.14 15.76
CA LEU A 52 12.28 1.30 16.74
C LEU A 52 12.68 2.08 18.00
N ASP A 53 12.94 3.39 17.86
CA ASP A 53 13.22 4.26 19.00
C ASP A 53 11.97 4.47 19.86
N MET A 54 10.80 4.49 19.23
CA MET A 54 9.53 4.73 19.93
C MET A 54 8.94 3.47 20.58
N PHE A 55 9.13 2.30 19.97
CA PHE A 55 8.37 1.10 20.32
C PHE A 55 9.21 -0.06 20.82
N THR A 56 10.55 0.05 20.83
CA THR A 56 11.44 -1.04 21.23
C THR A 56 12.54 -0.59 22.19
N ASN A 57 13.09 -1.57 22.93
CA ASN A 57 14.28 -1.38 23.75
C ASN A 57 15.56 -1.92 23.08
N LEU A 58 15.57 -2.05 21.75
CA LEU A 58 16.72 -2.52 21.00
C LEU A 58 17.92 -1.60 21.17
N THR A 59 19.11 -2.19 21.23
CA THR A 59 20.36 -1.42 21.23
C THR A 59 20.58 -0.73 19.89
N PHE A 60 21.39 0.32 19.87
CA PHE A 60 21.76 1.04 18.64
C PHE A 60 22.27 0.10 17.52
N ARG A 61 23.07 -0.92 17.90
CA ARG A 61 23.60 -1.90 16.94
C ARG A 61 22.50 -2.77 16.33
N GLU A 62 21.53 -3.19 17.14
CA GLU A 62 20.40 -3.99 16.68
C GLU A 62 19.48 -3.18 15.75
N LYS A 63 19.19 -1.92 16.13
CA LYS A 63 18.40 -1.01 15.27
C LYS A 63 19.04 -0.81 13.91
N LYS A 64 20.35 -0.54 13.87
CA LYS A 64 21.09 -0.42 12.60
C LYS A 64 21.09 -1.70 11.77
N ARG A 65 21.23 -2.86 12.40
CA ARG A 65 21.11 -4.14 11.69
C ARG A 65 19.73 -4.27 11.07
N ARG A 66 18.67 -4.02 11.85
CA ARG A 66 17.30 -4.10 11.38
C ARG A 66 17.01 -3.09 10.26
N ALA A 67 17.52 -1.87 10.36
CA ALA A 67 17.39 -0.88 9.29
C ALA A 67 18.01 -1.38 7.96
N ARG A 68 19.19 -2.00 8.02
CA ARG A 68 19.84 -2.56 6.81
C ARG A 68 19.01 -3.68 6.20
N GLU A 69 18.51 -4.62 7.01
CA GLU A 69 17.65 -5.70 6.55
C GLU A 69 16.43 -5.17 5.77
N VAL A 70 15.74 -4.14 6.30
CA VAL A 70 14.59 -3.56 5.59
C VAL A 70 14.99 -2.68 4.42
N MET A 71 16.14 -2.03 4.46
CA MET A 71 16.68 -1.28 3.31
C MET A 71 16.96 -2.22 2.14
N ASP A 72 17.54 -3.39 2.40
CA ASP A 72 17.79 -4.41 1.39
C ASP A 72 16.46 -4.91 0.80
N SER A 73 15.43 -5.15 1.65
CA SER A 73 14.09 -5.58 1.19
C SER A 73 13.37 -4.56 0.29
N VAL A 74 13.73 -3.28 0.38
CA VAL A 74 13.13 -2.21 -0.45
C VAL A 74 14.11 -1.65 -1.50
N HIS A 75 15.24 -2.31 -1.74
CA HIS A 75 16.26 -1.93 -2.72
C HIS A 75 16.79 -0.49 -2.54
N LEU A 76 17.28 -0.18 -1.33
CA LEU A 76 17.84 1.13 -0.95
C LEU A 76 19.34 1.06 -0.62
N GLU A 77 20.08 0.17 -1.28
CA GLU A 77 21.51 0.00 -1.04
C GLU A 77 22.27 1.32 -1.26
N GLY A 78 23.20 1.62 -0.36
CA GLY A 78 24.05 2.79 -0.44
C GLY A 78 23.38 4.14 -0.07
N ALA A 79 22.08 4.13 0.29
CA ALA A 79 21.35 5.36 0.62
C ALA A 79 21.35 5.72 2.12
N SER A 80 21.87 4.88 3.01
CA SER A 80 21.71 4.98 4.47
C SER A 80 22.04 6.35 5.07
N ARG A 81 23.07 7.01 4.52
CA ARG A 81 23.56 8.31 5.02
C ARG A 81 23.03 9.53 4.29
N LYS A 82 22.22 9.32 3.24
CA LYS A 82 21.60 10.41 2.48
C LYS A 82 20.40 10.99 3.23
N PHE A 83 20.12 12.25 2.98
CA PHE A 83 18.91 12.92 3.44
C PHE A 83 17.80 12.79 2.40
N PRO A 84 16.52 12.97 2.77
CA PRO A 84 15.40 12.91 1.82
C PRO A 84 15.59 13.78 0.58
N ALA A 85 16.15 14.98 0.72
CA ALA A 85 16.42 15.88 -0.40
C ALA A 85 17.50 15.39 -1.40
N GLU A 86 18.29 14.37 -1.03
CA GLU A 86 19.36 13.82 -1.85
C GLU A 86 18.97 12.55 -2.62
N ILE A 87 17.71 12.15 -2.52
CA ILE A 87 17.18 10.92 -3.14
C ILE A 87 15.95 11.22 -3.99
N SER A 88 15.68 10.37 -5.00
CA SER A 88 14.53 10.53 -5.88
C SER A 88 13.19 10.31 -5.16
N GLY A 89 12.07 10.79 -5.74
CA GLY A 89 10.73 10.59 -5.18
C GLY A 89 10.39 9.11 -4.99
N GLY A 90 10.74 8.23 -5.93
CA GLY A 90 10.56 6.79 -5.78
C GLY A 90 11.40 6.20 -4.64
N MET A 91 12.64 6.69 -4.43
CA MET A 91 13.44 6.28 -3.27
C MET A 91 12.83 6.78 -1.97
N GLN A 92 12.27 8.00 -1.92
CA GLN A 92 11.57 8.51 -0.73
C GLN A 92 10.37 7.63 -0.36
N LYS A 93 9.59 7.15 -1.36
CA LYS A 93 8.50 6.20 -1.13
C LYS A 93 9.01 4.88 -0.55
N ARG A 94 10.11 4.34 -1.08
CA ARG A 94 10.74 3.13 -0.53
C ARG A 94 11.24 3.33 0.91
N VAL A 95 11.80 4.50 1.24
CA VAL A 95 12.17 4.84 2.64
C VAL A 95 10.94 4.87 3.55
N ALA A 96 9.82 5.45 3.08
CA ALA A 96 8.58 5.48 3.84
C ALA A 96 8.03 4.05 4.08
N ILE A 97 8.09 3.17 3.08
CA ILE A 97 7.73 1.75 3.22
C ILE A 97 8.67 1.05 4.21
N ALA A 98 9.99 1.20 4.06
CA ALA A 98 10.99 0.62 4.98
C ALA A 98 10.74 1.05 6.44
N ARG A 99 10.46 2.35 6.66
CA ARG A 99 10.10 2.87 7.97
C ARG A 99 8.83 2.23 8.53
N ALA A 100 7.82 2.02 7.67
CA ALA A 100 6.56 1.43 8.09
C ALA A 100 6.71 -0.05 8.51
N ILE A 101 7.61 -0.81 7.87
CA ILE A 101 7.77 -2.25 8.12
C ILE A 101 8.91 -2.60 9.10
N VAL A 102 9.71 -1.63 9.53
CA VAL A 102 10.91 -1.89 10.35
C VAL A 102 10.60 -2.61 11.66
N ASN A 103 9.43 -2.37 12.23
CA ASN A 103 8.97 -2.99 13.49
C ASN A 103 8.20 -4.31 13.29
N ASN A 104 8.23 -4.92 12.09
CA ASN A 104 7.46 -6.11 11.73
C ASN A 104 5.95 -5.92 12.04
N PRO A 105 5.28 -4.96 11.42
CA PRO A 105 3.88 -4.68 11.71
C PRO A 105 2.99 -5.84 11.27
N LYS A 106 1.89 -6.04 11.99
CA LYS A 106 0.82 -6.97 11.61
C LYS A 106 -0.12 -6.36 10.57
N TYR A 107 -0.27 -5.04 10.62
CA TYR A 107 -1.12 -4.27 9.72
C TYR A 107 -0.31 -3.17 9.04
N LEU A 108 -0.45 -3.04 7.73
CA LEU A 108 0.20 -2.00 6.93
C LEU A 108 -0.88 -1.14 6.26
N PHE A 109 -0.92 0.14 6.58
CA PHE A 109 -1.82 1.11 5.96
C PHE A 109 -1.02 1.98 5.00
N CYS A 110 -1.45 2.04 3.74
CA CYS A 110 -0.82 2.87 2.71
C CYS A 110 -1.87 3.87 2.20
N ASP A 111 -1.56 5.15 2.34
CA ASP A 111 -2.39 6.24 1.82
C ASP A 111 -1.71 6.82 0.59
N GLU A 112 -2.31 6.61 -0.59
CA GLU A 112 -1.81 7.08 -1.89
C GLU A 112 -0.29 6.80 -2.08
N PRO A 113 0.17 5.55 -1.97
CA PRO A 113 1.60 5.24 -1.97
C PRO A 113 2.30 5.67 -3.26
N ASN A 114 1.60 5.70 -4.39
CA ASN A 114 2.12 6.01 -5.73
C ASN A 114 1.93 7.48 -6.14
N SER A 115 1.29 8.29 -5.30
CA SER A 115 1.02 9.71 -5.62
C SER A 115 2.30 10.47 -5.98
N GLY A 116 2.26 11.16 -7.14
CA GLY A 116 3.36 12.00 -7.63
C GLY A 116 4.50 11.23 -8.33
N LEU A 117 4.32 9.95 -8.62
CA LEU A 117 5.26 9.14 -9.39
C LEU A 117 4.83 9.01 -10.86
N ASP A 118 5.78 8.73 -11.73
CA ASP A 118 5.49 8.31 -13.10
C ASP A 118 4.92 6.87 -13.13
N PRO A 119 4.22 6.46 -14.21
CA PRO A 119 3.57 5.15 -14.27
C PRO A 119 4.52 3.96 -14.08
N TYR A 120 5.74 4.05 -14.59
CA TYR A 120 6.72 2.97 -14.43
C TYR A 120 7.15 2.82 -12.96
N THR A 121 7.49 3.94 -12.31
CA THR A 121 7.87 3.95 -10.90
C THR A 121 6.69 3.53 -9.99
N SER A 122 5.45 3.88 -10.36
CA SER A 122 4.25 3.44 -9.65
C SER A 122 4.12 1.92 -9.65
N ASN A 123 4.27 1.26 -10.80
CA ASN A 123 4.24 -0.20 -10.89
C ASN A 123 5.33 -0.85 -10.02
N VAL A 124 6.54 -0.28 -9.99
CA VAL A 124 7.62 -0.79 -9.13
C VAL A 124 7.28 -0.68 -7.64
N ILE A 125 6.54 0.36 -7.23
CA ILE A 125 6.06 0.47 -5.84
C ILE A 125 4.92 -0.53 -5.56
N ASP A 126 4.03 -0.76 -6.51
CA ASP A 126 2.96 -1.77 -6.38
C ASP A 126 3.55 -3.18 -6.21
N ASP A 127 4.49 -3.57 -7.06
CA ASP A 127 5.19 -4.86 -6.96
C ASP A 127 5.89 -4.99 -5.60
N LEU A 128 6.57 -3.93 -5.15
CA LEU A 128 7.22 -3.91 -3.84
C LEU A 128 6.22 -4.09 -2.69
N LEU A 129 5.04 -3.48 -2.76
CA LEU A 129 4.00 -3.65 -1.74
C LEU A 129 3.46 -5.07 -1.69
N ILE A 130 3.33 -5.77 -2.84
CA ILE A 130 2.99 -7.19 -2.90
C ILE A 130 4.07 -8.02 -2.21
N GLU A 131 5.35 -7.84 -2.58
CA GLU A 131 6.48 -8.56 -2.01
C GLU A 131 6.56 -8.38 -0.49
N ILE A 132 6.45 -7.14 -0.02
CA ILE A 132 6.47 -6.81 1.42
C ILE A 132 5.29 -7.43 2.15
N THR A 133 4.08 -7.38 1.59
CA THR A 133 2.89 -7.99 2.18
C THR A 133 3.09 -9.49 2.41
N GLN A 134 3.66 -10.18 1.42
CA GLN A 134 3.94 -11.62 1.50
C GLN A 134 5.09 -11.92 2.44
N GLN A 135 6.22 -11.21 2.31
CA GLN A 135 7.44 -11.44 3.08
C GLN A 135 7.21 -11.24 4.59
N TYR A 136 6.46 -10.20 4.95
CA TYR A 136 6.20 -9.84 6.35
C TYR A 136 4.88 -10.42 6.87
N ASN A 137 4.11 -11.12 6.02
CA ASN A 137 2.79 -11.68 6.36
C ASN A 137 1.87 -10.63 7.00
N THR A 138 1.81 -9.43 6.39
CA THR A 138 0.99 -8.33 6.87
C THR A 138 -0.40 -8.34 6.25
N THR A 139 -1.40 -7.82 6.96
CA THR A 139 -2.66 -7.40 6.37
C THR A 139 -2.47 -5.97 5.85
N THR A 140 -2.43 -5.81 4.52
CA THR A 140 -2.16 -4.50 3.89
C THR A 140 -3.46 -3.88 3.40
N ILE A 141 -3.71 -2.61 3.79
CA ILE A 141 -4.84 -1.80 3.35
C ILE A 141 -4.28 -0.60 2.61
N ILE A 142 -4.67 -0.47 1.33
CA ILE A 142 -4.21 0.60 0.45
C ILE A 142 -5.40 1.48 0.10
N ASN A 143 -5.32 2.76 0.43
CA ASN A 143 -6.23 3.79 -0.04
C ASN A 143 -5.62 4.41 -1.29
N THR A 144 -6.31 4.35 -2.43
CA THR A 144 -5.85 4.93 -3.68
C THR A 144 -7.01 5.24 -4.62
N HIS A 145 -6.78 6.19 -5.51
CA HIS A 145 -7.65 6.48 -6.65
C HIS A 145 -7.03 6.01 -7.98
N ASP A 146 -5.83 5.42 -7.95
CA ASP A 146 -5.18 4.87 -9.14
C ASP A 146 -5.74 3.49 -9.48
N MET A 147 -6.53 3.44 -10.54
CA MET A 147 -7.16 2.19 -10.99
C MET A 147 -6.15 1.16 -11.51
N ASN A 148 -4.96 1.58 -11.98
CA ASN A 148 -3.93 0.63 -12.38
C ASN A 148 -3.44 -0.13 -11.14
N SER A 149 -3.14 0.58 -10.05
CA SER A 149 -2.77 -0.05 -8.78
C SER A 149 -3.88 -0.96 -8.26
N VAL A 150 -5.14 -0.49 -8.25
CA VAL A 150 -6.29 -1.31 -7.81
C VAL A 150 -6.37 -2.62 -8.58
N MET A 151 -6.22 -2.58 -9.92
CA MET A 151 -6.30 -3.78 -10.77
C MET A 151 -5.07 -4.67 -10.68
N THR A 152 -3.90 -4.11 -10.34
CA THR A 152 -2.65 -4.86 -10.19
C THR A 152 -2.60 -5.61 -8.86
N ILE A 153 -2.82 -4.92 -7.75
CA ILE A 153 -2.56 -5.42 -6.39
C ILE A 153 -3.80 -5.70 -5.56
N GLY A 154 -5.00 -5.26 -6.02
CA GLY A 154 -6.24 -5.41 -5.25
C GLY A 154 -6.75 -6.86 -5.23
N GLU A 155 -6.68 -7.52 -4.08
CA GLU A 155 -7.34 -8.81 -3.83
C GLU A 155 -8.80 -8.62 -3.43
N LYS A 156 -9.03 -7.74 -2.45
CA LYS A 156 -10.33 -7.28 -1.99
C LYS A 156 -10.45 -5.79 -2.23
N ILE A 157 -11.47 -5.36 -2.97
CA ILE A 157 -11.67 -3.97 -3.35
C ILE A 157 -12.94 -3.46 -2.67
N VAL A 158 -12.83 -2.29 -2.04
CA VAL A 158 -13.94 -1.59 -1.39
C VAL A 158 -14.04 -0.20 -1.99
N TYR A 159 -15.18 0.13 -2.58
CA TYR A 159 -15.44 1.46 -3.10
C TYR A 159 -16.29 2.27 -2.12
N LEU A 160 -15.73 3.39 -1.70
CA LEU A 160 -16.39 4.34 -0.78
C LEU A 160 -16.78 5.60 -1.53
N LYS A 161 -18.00 6.06 -1.32
CA LYS A 161 -18.51 7.33 -1.85
C LYS A 161 -19.36 8.03 -0.79
N ASP A 162 -19.17 9.32 -0.61
CA ASP A 162 -19.90 10.15 0.34
C ASP A 162 -19.96 9.57 1.78
N GLY A 163 -18.87 8.89 2.19
CA GLY A 163 -18.76 8.24 3.49
C GLY A 163 -19.49 6.89 3.62
N LEU A 164 -20.03 6.36 2.53
CA LEU A 164 -20.78 5.10 2.50
C LEU A 164 -20.01 4.02 1.72
N LEU A 165 -20.22 2.77 2.11
CA LEU A 165 -19.81 1.61 1.34
C LEU A 165 -20.76 1.45 0.15
N GLU A 166 -20.28 1.81 -1.06
CA GLU A 166 -21.05 1.72 -2.29
C GLU A 166 -20.92 0.36 -2.99
N TRP A 167 -19.73 -0.23 -2.93
CA TRP A 167 -19.48 -1.51 -3.56
C TRP A 167 -18.31 -2.24 -2.90
N GLU A 168 -18.39 -3.57 -2.93
CA GLU A 168 -17.34 -4.48 -2.46
C GLU A 168 -17.17 -5.63 -3.43
N GLY A 169 -15.93 -6.01 -3.72
CA GLY A 169 -15.62 -7.12 -4.61
C GLY A 169 -14.13 -7.36 -4.77
N ASN A 170 -13.74 -7.85 -5.93
CA ASN A 170 -12.35 -8.07 -6.32
C ASN A 170 -12.12 -7.60 -7.77
N LYS A 171 -10.89 -7.68 -8.28
CA LYS A 171 -10.54 -7.25 -9.63
C LYS A 171 -11.32 -7.97 -10.73
N ASP A 172 -11.73 -9.24 -10.52
CA ASP A 172 -12.43 -10.01 -11.55
C ASP A 172 -13.87 -9.53 -11.75
N ASN A 173 -14.49 -8.98 -10.70
CA ASN A 173 -15.88 -8.53 -10.77
C ASN A 173 -16.08 -7.01 -10.82
N VAL A 174 -14.99 -6.20 -10.79
CA VAL A 174 -15.06 -4.77 -11.10
C VAL A 174 -15.59 -4.52 -12.50
N ILE A 175 -15.11 -5.28 -13.50
CA ILE A 175 -15.49 -5.12 -14.93
C ILE A 175 -16.98 -5.39 -15.13
N THR A 176 -17.51 -6.40 -14.44
CA THR A 176 -18.90 -6.83 -14.56
C THR A 176 -19.84 -6.17 -13.55
N ALA A 177 -19.32 -5.28 -12.72
CA ALA A 177 -20.11 -4.56 -11.73
C ALA A 177 -21.24 -3.77 -12.37
N LYS A 178 -22.40 -3.73 -11.67
CA LYS A 178 -23.59 -3.00 -12.12
C LYS A 178 -23.80 -1.70 -11.35
N ASN A 179 -22.92 -1.39 -10.38
CA ASN A 179 -23.00 -0.15 -9.61
C ASN A 179 -22.59 1.03 -10.49
N GLU A 180 -23.52 1.94 -10.78
CA GLU A 180 -23.30 3.09 -11.69
C GLU A 180 -22.19 4.02 -11.17
N ASN A 181 -22.16 4.29 -9.86
CA ASN A 181 -21.15 5.16 -9.25
C ASN A 181 -19.73 4.58 -9.42
N LEU A 182 -19.58 3.27 -9.24
CA LEU A 182 -18.31 2.58 -9.48
C LEU A 182 -17.92 2.64 -10.95
N ILE A 183 -18.88 2.40 -11.86
CA ILE A 183 -18.67 2.44 -13.30
C ILE A 183 -18.19 3.82 -13.73
N ASP A 184 -18.87 4.87 -13.29
CA ASP A 184 -18.50 6.25 -13.60
C ASP A 184 -17.11 6.61 -13.06
N PHE A 185 -16.74 6.09 -11.88
CA PHE A 185 -15.44 6.32 -11.30
C PHE A 185 -14.33 5.58 -12.05
N VAL A 186 -14.49 4.26 -12.24
CA VAL A 186 -13.48 3.38 -12.85
C VAL A 186 -13.29 3.70 -14.33
N TYR A 187 -14.39 3.94 -15.03
CA TYR A 187 -14.43 4.16 -16.48
C TYR A 187 -14.70 5.62 -16.84
N SER A 188 -14.12 6.55 -16.06
CA SER A 188 -14.26 8.00 -16.28
C SER A 188 -13.65 8.46 -17.61
N SER A 189 -12.66 7.73 -18.17
CA SER A 189 -12.09 8.03 -19.48
C SER A 189 -12.80 7.28 -20.60
N GLU A 190 -12.88 7.89 -21.80
CA GLU A 190 -13.53 7.31 -22.96
C GLU A 190 -12.89 5.97 -23.37
N LEU A 191 -11.55 5.90 -23.33
CA LEU A 191 -10.80 4.67 -23.63
C LEU A 191 -11.21 3.50 -22.73
N PHE A 192 -11.37 3.74 -21.43
CA PHE A 192 -11.77 2.68 -20.49
C PHE A 192 -13.22 2.27 -20.69
N LYS A 193 -14.13 3.17 -21.13
CA LYS A 193 -15.50 2.82 -21.49
C LYS A 193 -15.53 1.89 -22.69
N GLU A 194 -14.82 2.21 -23.76
CA GLU A 194 -14.70 1.39 -24.97
C GLU A 194 -14.13 0.00 -24.64
N LEU A 195 -13.08 -0.06 -23.82
CA LEU A 195 -12.51 -1.32 -23.36
C LEU A 195 -13.53 -2.17 -22.60
N ARG A 196 -14.32 -1.57 -21.70
CA ARG A 196 -15.37 -2.28 -20.95
C ARG A 196 -16.43 -2.85 -21.88
N GLU A 197 -16.92 -2.05 -22.83
CA GLU A 197 -17.92 -2.50 -23.82
C GLU A 197 -17.37 -3.66 -24.66
N TYR A 198 -16.11 -3.58 -25.08
CA TYR A 198 -15.44 -4.67 -25.77
C TYR A 198 -15.41 -5.96 -24.92
N PHE A 199 -14.99 -5.89 -23.67
CA PHE A 199 -14.95 -7.03 -22.76
C PHE A 199 -16.34 -7.63 -22.49
N LEU A 200 -17.37 -6.81 -22.34
CA LEU A 200 -18.75 -7.26 -22.12
C LEU A 200 -19.38 -7.89 -23.38
N SER A 201 -18.96 -7.46 -24.57
CA SER A 201 -19.45 -7.98 -25.86
C SER A 201 -18.73 -9.26 -26.30
N THR A 202 -17.53 -9.52 -25.77
CA THR A 202 -16.72 -10.67 -26.13
C THR A 202 -17.02 -11.79 -25.14
N ASP A 203 -17.73 -12.82 -25.58
CA ASP A 203 -18.05 -14.00 -24.76
C ASP A 203 -16.76 -14.61 -24.19
N LYS A 204 -16.74 -15.02 -22.92
CA LYS A 204 -15.56 -15.56 -22.19
C LYS A 204 -14.78 -16.66 -22.93
N THR A 205 -15.43 -17.33 -23.89
CA THR A 205 -14.82 -18.36 -24.75
C THR A 205 -13.78 -17.81 -25.74
N SER A 206 -13.72 -16.51 -25.99
CA SER A 206 -12.76 -15.91 -26.94
C SER A 206 -11.46 -15.46 -26.31
N ILE A 207 -11.41 -15.29 -24.98
CA ILE A 207 -10.22 -14.80 -24.26
C ILE A 207 -9.13 -15.87 -24.15
N ASP A 208 -9.50 -17.16 -24.11
CA ASP A 208 -8.56 -18.29 -24.09
C ASP A 208 -7.73 -18.43 -25.38
N ASN A 209 -8.09 -17.73 -26.45
CA ASN A 209 -7.41 -17.78 -27.75
C ASN A 209 -6.36 -16.66 -27.95
N ILE A 210 -6.19 -15.73 -27.02
CA ILE A 210 -5.13 -14.69 -27.06
C ILE A 210 -3.95 -15.15 -26.21
N LYS A 211 -3.38 -16.31 -26.52
CA LYS A 211 -2.00 -16.62 -26.06
C LYS A 211 -1.04 -15.85 -26.97
N PRO A 212 -0.03 -15.15 -26.41
CA PRO A 212 1.02 -14.58 -27.22
C PRO A 212 1.69 -15.73 -27.99
N LYS A 213 1.84 -15.57 -29.32
CA LYS A 213 2.66 -16.48 -30.12
C LYS A 213 4.09 -16.36 -29.56
N GLU A 214 4.59 -17.42 -28.95
CA GLU A 214 6.01 -17.57 -28.69
C GLU A 214 6.71 -17.46 -30.04
N ASN A 215 7.57 -16.46 -30.18
CA ASN A 215 8.41 -16.30 -31.36
C ASN A 215 9.44 -17.42 -31.34
N GLU A 216 9.43 -18.23 -32.41
CA GLU A 216 10.53 -19.09 -32.83
C GLU A 216 11.78 -18.25 -33.20
#